data_a706390a63a0e57575348f86e9e22142
#
_entry.id   a706390a63a0e57575348f86e9e22142
#
_cell.length_a   1.000
_cell.length_b   1.000
_cell.length_c   1.000
_cell.angle_alpha   90.00
_cell.angle_beta   90.00
_cell.angle_gamma   90.00
#
_symmetry.space_group_name_H-M   'P 1'
#
loop_
_entity.id
_entity.type
_entity.pdbx_description
1 polymer ?
#
loop_
_entity_poly.entity_id
_entity_poly.type
_entity_poly.pdbx_seq_one_letter_code
_entity_poly.pdbx_strand_id
1 'polypeptide(L)'
;MKFNEFWSALCKKTSGGFETQTLARKRPFIATYSSGKITVRPDYKTKEPRPLSREEFHKIWIIATKLPKHEVFKRKNYSDSYHGSYVISMMKTILNEEEIE
;
A
#
# COMPACT_ATOMS: atom_id res chain seq x y z
N MET A 1 11.98 8.47 4.55
CA MET A 1 10.90 8.07 5.49
C MET A 1 11.13 6.65 5.98
N LYS A 2 11.03 6.46 7.26
CA LYS A 2 11.14 5.14 7.89
C LYS A 2 9.79 4.44 7.91
N PHE A 3 9.79 3.12 8.03
CA PHE A 3 8.54 2.35 7.97
C PHE A 3 7.53 2.78 9.04
N ASN A 4 7.96 3.02 10.27
CA ASN A 4 7.03 3.42 11.32
C ASN A 4 6.35 4.75 11.02
N GLU A 5 7.07 5.67 10.40
CA GLU A 5 6.52 6.96 9.95
C GLU A 5 5.49 6.75 8.84
N PHE A 6 5.82 5.89 7.88
CA PHE A 6 4.91 5.52 6.80
C PHE A 6 3.63 4.90 7.34
N TRP A 7 3.77 3.91 8.23
CA TRP A 7 2.62 3.20 8.78
C TRP A 7 1.70 4.14 9.55
N SER A 8 2.28 4.99 10.39
CA SER A 8 1.52 5.97 11.15
C SER A 8 0.75 6.93 10.25
N ALA A 9 1.41 7.45 9.22
CA ALA A 9 0.78 8.35 8.26
C ALA A 9 -0.33 7.64 7.47
N LEU A 10 -0.11 6.39 7.09
CA LEU A 10 -1.10 5.60 6.36
C LEU A 10 -2.34 5.33 7.20
N CYS A 11 -2.16 4.91 8.46
CA CYS A 11 -3.29 4.66 9.36
C CYS A 11 -4.14 5.92 9.54
N LYS A 12 -3.49 7.07 9.69
CA LYS A 12 -4.16 8.35 9.82
C LYS A 12 -4.93 8.71 8.54
N LYS A 13 -4.29 8.54 7.38
CA LYS A 13 -4.90 8.84 6.09
C LYS A 13 -6.13 7.97 5.81
N THR A 14 -6.08 6.72 6.22
CA THR A 14 -7.14 5.75 5.93
C THR A 14 -8.20 5.62 7.01
N SER A 15 -8.06 6.32 8.14
CA SER A 15 -9.00 6.19 9.26
C SER A 15 -10.44 6.56 8.91
N GLY A 16 -10.64 7.49 8.00
CA GLY A 16 -11.98 7.88 7.51
C GLY A 16 -12.30 7.32 6.13
N GLY A 17 -11.49 6.40 5.64
CA GLY A 17 -11.60 5.89 4.27
C GLY A 17 -10.82 6.76 3.29
N PHE A 18 -10.03 6.11 2.45
CA PHE A 18 -9.22 6.79 1.44
C PHE A 18 -9.40 6.13 0.10
N GLU A 19 -9.90 6.89 -0.87
CA GLU A 19 -10.10 6.43 -2.24
C GLU A 19 -8.85 6.70 -3.07
N THR A 20 -8.39 5.69 -3.79
CA THR A 20 -7.27 5.82 -4.72
C THR A 20 -7.38 4.73 -5.79
N GLN A 21 -6.30 4.48 -6.50
CA GLN A 21 -6.29 3.49 -7.58
C GLN A 21 -4.92 2.82 -7.66
N THR A 22 -4.90 1.60 -8.20
CA THR A 22 -3.63 0.90 -8.43
C THR A 22 -2.81 1.65 -9.48
N LEU A 23 -1.48 1.52 -9.40
CA LEU A 23 -0.57 2.32 -10.24
C LEU A 23 -0.62 1.96 -11.72
N ALA A 24 -0.54 0.67 -12.03
CA ALA A 24 -0.43 0.23 -13.42
C ALA A 24 -1.78 0.22 -14.15
N ARG A 25 -2.78 -0.42 -13.54
CA ARG A 25 -4.09 -0.63 -14.19
C ARG A 25 -5.13 0.42 -13.83
N LYS A 26 -4.80 1.33 -12.92
CA LYS A 26 -5.71 2.40 -12.49
C LYS A 26 -7.05 1.88 -11.96
N ARG A 27 -7.02 0.73 -11.29
CA ARG A 27 -8.24 0.16 -10.70
C ARG A 27 -8.56 0.82 -9.38
N PRO A 28 -9.75 1.41 -9.22
CA PRO A 28 -10.10 2.12 -8.00
C PRO A 28 -10.25 1.18 -6.80
N PHE A 29 -9.91 1.67 -5.62
CA PHE A 29 -10.18 0.97 -4.37
C PHE A 29 -10.29 1.97 -3.23
N ILE A 30 -10.89 1.51 -2.13
CA ILE A 30 -11.01 2.29 -0.90
C ILE A 30 -10.21 1.56 0.17
N ALA A 31 -9.34 2.28 0.87
CA ALA A 31 -8.57 1.74 1.99
C ALA A 31 -9.08 2.33 3.29
N THR A 32 -9.35 1.50 4.28
CA THR A 32 -9.88 1.93 5.57
C THR A 32 -9.12 1.25 6.70
N TYR A 33 -8.62 2.07 7.64
CA TYR A 33 -7.96 1.55 8.84
C TYR A 33 -8.98 1.18 9.90
N SER A 34 -8.83 -0.01 10.46
CA SER A 34 -9.66 -0.46 11.59
C SER A 34 -8.94 -1.57 12.35
N SER A 35 -8.84 -1.43 13.67
CA SER A 35 -8.31 -2.48 14.55
C SER A 35 -6.93 -3.01 14.13
N GLY A 36 -6.04 -2.10 13.76
CA GLY A 36 -4.66 -2.45 13.42
C GLY A 36 -4.45 -2.98 12.01
N LYS A 37 -5.49 -2.98 11.17
CA LYS A 37 -5.41 -3.45 9.79
C LYS A 37 -5.93 -2.42 8.82
N ILE A 38 -5.39 -2.45 7.60
CA ILE A 38 -5.90 -1.65 6.49
C ILE A 38 -6.75 -2.58 5.62
N THR A 39 -8.04 -2.33 5.55
CA THR A 39 -8.92 -3.12 4.69
C THR A 39 -9.04 -2.44 3.34
N VAL A 40 -8.70 -3.16 2.28
CA VAL A 40 -8.82 -2.69 0.91
C VAL A 40 -10.12 -3.24 0.32
N ARG A 41 -10.96 -2.35 -0.16
CA ARG A 41 -12.20 -2.71 -0.86
C ARG A 41 -12.08 -2.26 -2.31
N PRO A 42 -11.82 -3.21 -3.24
CA PRO A 42 -11.83 -2.87 -4.66
C PRO A 42 -13.21 -2.38 -5.09
N ASP A 43 -13.25 -1.44 -6.03
CA ASP A 43 -14.49 -0.84 -6.51
C ASP A 43 -15.20 -1.75 -7.52
N TYR A 44 -15.42 -3.00 -7.11
CA TYR A 44 -16.19 -3.97 -7.90
C TYR A 44 -17.22 -4.59 -6.99
N LYS A 45 -18.46 -4.54 -7.41
CA LYS A 45 -19.59 -5.06 -6.64
C LYS A 45 -19.44 -6.52 -6.22
N THR A 46 -18.59 -7.28 -6.90
CA THR A 46 -18.41 -8.71 -6.66
C THR A 46 -17.13 -9.05 -5.88
N LYS A 47 -16.28 -8.05 -5.57
CA LYS A 47 -15.04 -8.30 -4.87
C LYS A 47 -15.16 -8.05 -3.38
N GLU A 48 -14.75 -9.04 -2.59
CA GLU A 48 -14.78 -8.92 -1.14
C GLU A 48 -13.67 -8.01 -0.61
N PRO A 49 -13.90 -7.34 0.53
CA PRO A 49 -12.84 -6.58 1.19
C PRO A 49 -11.67 -7.47 1.57
N ARG A 50 -10.46 -6.92 1.48
CA ARG A 50 -9.22 -7.64 1.78
C ARG A 50 -8.50 -6.95 2.93
N PRO A 51 -8.43 -7.58 4.11
CA PRO A 51 -7.67 -7.01 5.22
C PRO A 51 -6.18 -7.23 5.02
N LEU A 52 -5.40 -6.17 5.20
CA LEU A 52 -3.94 -6.19 5.09
C LEU A 52 -3.35 -5.87 6.45
N SER A 53 -2.48 -6.73 6.93
CA SER A 53 -1.81 -6.52 8.20
C SER A 53 -0.62 -5.58 8.04
N ARG A 54 -0.18 -4.99 9.15
CA ARG A 54 1.05 -4.18 9.20
C ARG A 54 2.24 -4.98 8.66
N GLU A 55 2.29 -6.27 8.94
CA GLU A 55 3.39 -7.15 8.52
C GLU A 55 3.47 -7.31 7.01
N GLU A 56 2.34 -7.35 6.32
CA GLU A 56 2.33 -7.40 4.86
C GLU A 56 2.93 -6.13 4.25
N PHE A 57 2.59 -4.97 4.80
CA PHE A 57 3.20 -3.71 4.39
C PHE A 57 4.69 -3.70 4.69
N HIS A 58 5.08 -4.20 5.86
CA HIS A 58 6.49 -4.22 6.27
C HIS A 58 7.33 -5.11 5.36
N LYS A 59 6.83 -6.26 4.98
CA LYS A 59 7.54 -7.15 4.04
C LYS A 59 7.84 -6.44 2.72
N ILE A 60 6.87 -5.75 2.17
CA ILE A 60 7.04 -5.02 0.92
C ILE A 60 8.00 -3.86 1.11
N TRP A 61 7.91 -3.15 2.24
CA TRP A 61 8.81 -2.07 2.57
C TRP A 61 10.27 -2.54 2.61
N ILE A 62 10.55 -3.67 3.23
CA ILE A 62 11.90 -4.23 3.30
C ILE A 62 12.44 -4.53 1.90
N ILE A 63 11.63 -5.12 1.03
CA ILE A 63 12.03 -5.37 -0.34
C ILE A 63 12.34 -4.04 -1.04
N ALA A 64 11.49 -3.05 -0.87
CA ALA A 64 11.63 -1.75 -1.49
C ALA A 64 12.93 -1.04 -1.09
N THR A 65 13.38 -1.21 0.16
CA THR A 65 14.63 -0.60 0.62
C THR A 65 15.87 -1.11 -0.14
N LYS A 66 15.75 -2.28 -0.76
CA LYS A 66 16.86 -2.92 -1.49
C LYS A 66 16.81 -2.65 -2.98
N LEU A 67 15.83 -1.94 -3.46
CA LEU A 67 15.64 -1.68 -4.88
C LEU A 67 16.11 -0.27 -5.27
N PRO A 68 16.59 -0.11 -6.52
CA PRO A 68 16.82 1.23 -7.05
C PRO A 68 15.52 2.02 -7.05
N LYS A 69 15.61 3.34 -6.92
CA LYS A 69 14.44 4.21 -6.83
C LYS A 69 13.44 3.99 -7.96
N HIS A 70 13.91 3.80 -9.18
CA HIS A 70 13.03 3.62 -10.35
C HIS A 70 12.31 2.27 -10.39
N GLU A 71 12.70 1.32 -9.52
CA GLU A 71 12.09 0.00 -9.45
C GLU A 71 11.08 -0.16 -8.31
N VAL A 72 11.05 0.77 -7.36
CA VAL A 72 10.27 0.63 -6.12
C VAL A 72 8.79 0.43 -6.37
N PHE A 73 8.22 1.10 -7.37
CA PHE A 73 6.77 1.04 -7.60
C PHE A 73 6.38 0.11 -8.75
N LYS A 74 7.23 -0.82 -9.11
CA LYS A 74 6.91 -1.83 -10.13
C LYS A 74 6.41 -3.11 -9.47
N ARG A 75 5.16 -3.47 -9.80
CA ARG A 75 4.49 -4.64 -9.21
C ARG A 75 5.28 -5.92 -9.36
N LYS A 76 6.02 -6.09 -10.45
CA LYS A 76 6.82 -7.29 -10.71
C LYS A 76 7.85 -7.60 -9.64
N ASN A 77 8.31 -6.59 -8.89
CA ASN A 77 9.32 -6.76 -7.86
C ASN A 77 8.76 -7.33 -6.56
N TYR A 78 7.44 -7.47 -6.49
CA TYR A 78 6.73 -7.97 -5.30
C TYR A 78 5.83 -9.14 -5.67
N SER A 79 6.28 -9.97 -6.59
CA SER A 79 5.48 -11.08 -7.14
C SER A 79 5.03 -12.08 -6.08
N ASP A 80 5.77 -12.20 -4.97
CA ASP A 80 5.41 -13.09 -3.87
C ASP A 80 4.32 -12.52 -2.97
N SER A 81 3.95 -11.26 -3.18
CA SER A 81 2.93 -10.61 -2.38
C SER A 81 1.61 -10.54 -3.15
N TYR A 82 0.60 -11.17 -2.61
CA TYR A 82 -0.73 -11.22 -3.25
C TYR A 82 -1.36 -9.83 -3.40
N HIS A 83 -1.10 -8.93 -2.44
CA HIS A 83 -1.71 -7.60 -2.43
C HIS A 83 -0.74 -6.47 -2.81
N GLY A 84 0.35 -6.83 -3.48
CA GLY A 84 1.41 -5.87 -3.79
C GLY A 84 0.94 -4.62 -4.52
N SER A 85 0.03 -4.75 -5.48
CA SER A 85 -0.45 -3.61 -6.26
C SER A 85 -1.16 -2.56 -5.40
N TYR A 86 -1.89 -2.99 -4.38
CA TYR A 86 -2.54 -2.07 -3.44
C TYR A 86 -1.52 -1.40 -2.53
N VAL A 87 -0.58 -2.19 -2.01
CA VAL A 87 0.43 -1.70 -1.08
C VAL A 87 1.32 -0.65 -1.73
N ILE A 88 1.85 -0.90 -2.93
CA ILE A 88 2.74 0.07 -3.59
C ILE A 88 2.01 1.34 -3.99
N SER A 89 0.72 1.25 -4.32
CA SER A 89 -0.10 2.44 -4.58
C SER A 89 -0.20 3.32 -3.34
N MET A 90 -0.48 2.73 -2.19
CA MET A 90 -0.56 3.45 -0.93
C MET A 90 0.80 3.99 -0.50
N MET A 91 1.87 3.23 -0.72
CA MET A 91 3.23 3.69 -0.45
C MET A 91 3.55 4.94 -1.26
N LYS A 92 3.24 4.93 -2.55
CA LYS A 92 3.52 6.08 -3.42
C LYS A 92 2.78 7.33 -2.95
N THR A 93 1.52 7.17 -2.57
CA THR A 93 0.71 8.29 -2.08
C THR A 93 1.29 8.90 -0.81
N ILE A 94 1.66 8.07 0.16
CA ILE A 94 2.17 8.53 1.45
C ILE A 94 3.59 9.10 1.32
N LEU A 95 4.44 8.45 0.55
CA LEU A 95 5.84 8.88 0.37
C LEU A 95 5.94 10.23 -0.32
N ASN A 96 5.09 10.50 -1.31
CA ASN A 96 5.08 11.77 -2.01
C ASN A 96 6.50 12.24 -2.37
N GLU A 97 7.26 11.38 -3.05
CA GLU A 97 8.65 11.60 -3.49
C GLU A 97 9.73 11.49 -2.41
N GLU A 98 9.35 11.27 -1.15
CA GLU A 98 10.36 10.97 -0.13
C GLU A 98 10.99 9.61 -0.39
N GLU A 99 12.25 9.47 0.03
CA GLU A 99 12.94 8.21 -0.11
C GLU A 99 12.59 7.22 1.00
N ILE A 100 12.67 5.93 0.67
CA ILE A 100 12.44 4.86 1.63
C ILE A 100 13.72 4.60 2.41
N GLU A 101 13.57 4.52 3.71
CA GLU A 101 14.67 4.19 4.62
C GLU A 101 14.45 2.86 5.32
#